data_868325a289eaf16c5d6fe8d8956125f5
#
_entry.id   868325a289eaf16c5d6fe8d8956125f5
#
_cell.length_a   1.000
_cell.length_b   1.000
_cell.length_c   1.000
_cell.angle_alpha   90.00
_cell.angle_beta   90.00
_cell.angle_gamma   90.00
#
_symmetry.space_group_name_H-M   'P 1'
#
loop_
_entity.id
_entity.type
_entity.pdbx_description
1 polymer ?
#
loop_
_entity_poly.entity_id
_entity_poly.type
_entity_poly.pdbx_seq_one_letter_code
_entity_poly.pdbx_strand_id
1 'polypeptide(L)'
;MIFGLTFSSLRLLILSLAVLSQIYLFYRVRKAIRSLHRPHRFKRLAVLAAGVAMVLLFAASLYIVFKPIPWVYPPTPAQVVFFYPPAVWGLGSIFSALLLLIFQLAGGIGGAALRLLRKAACRAAAPAPADDGRRRFLRAGAGALFAAPLVLSGYGAVYAGRRGDVRELALPFGRSLRVVQLTDIHAGLYMNREQLRCYADKVISLQPDLFVLTGDYVSNSLSFLPGCLEEMTRIRAPYGTFATLGNHEHWYAGLDELREVFRKSGIPLLNNEHRVISTERGPFAVAGIDDLRNGDPDLDAALRGLDRAVPTLLLSHRPEIFPEAAGRAIPLTLSGHYHGGQIKIGPPGAGISLAHLRTPYPEGLYRIGDSRLYVSRGIGTTFTPVRLNAPPEVTVIQLT
;
A
#
# COMPACT_ATOMS: atom_id res chain seq x y z
N MET A 1 4.50 5.63 -16.87
CA MET A 1 5.96 5.90 -16.70
C MET A 1 6.13 6.99 -15.66
N ILE A 2 6.96 6.79 -14.64
CA ILE A 2 7.32 7.84 -13.66
C ILE A 2 8.63 8.41 -14.15
N PHE A 3 8.71 9.72 -14.44
CA PHE A 3 9.92 10.39 -14.95
C PHE A 3 10.58 9.69 -16.15
N GLY A 4 9.83 9.10 -17.07
CA GLY A 4 10.37 8.36 -18.21
C GLY A 4 10.99 7.00 -17.90
N LEU A 5 10.95 6.53 -16.66
CA LEU A 5 11.52 5.24 -16.25
C LEU A 5 10.57 4.08 -16.56
N THR A 6 11.12 2.98 -17.07
CA THR A 6 10.40 1.72 -17.19
C THR A 6 10.18 1.09 -15.80
N PHE A 7 9.25 0.13 -15.69
CA PHE A 7 9.01 -0.60 -14.44
C PHE A 7 10.27 -1.30 -13.90
N SER A 8 11.08 -1.85 -14.80
CA SER A 8 12.36 -2.49 -14.46
C SER A 8 13.38 -1.47 -13.95
N SER A 9 13.46 -0.30 -14.58
CA SER A 9 14.37 0.78 -14.14
C SER A 9 14.00 1.32 -12.75
N LEU A 10 12.70 1.43 -12.46
CA LEU A 10 12.23 1.87 -11.15
C LEU A 10 12.55 0.84 -10.06
N ARG A 11 12.38 -0.46 -10.34
CA ARG A 11 12.76 -1.54 -9.42
C ARG A 11 14.26 -1.50 -9.11
N LEU A 12 15.10 -1.34 -10.13
CA LEU A 12 16.56 -1.21 -9.98
C LEU A 12 16.93 0.01 -9.15
N LEU A 13 16.27 1.14 -9.37
CA LEU A 13 16.49 2.35 -8.58
C LEU A 13 16.16 2.13 -7.11
N ILE A 14 15.00 1.56 -6.80
CA ILE A 14 14.58 1.28 -5.42
C ILE A 14 15.56 0.31 -4.74
N LEU A 15 15.95 -0.76 -5.43
CA LEU A 15 16.93 -1.73 -4.90
C LEU A 15 18.30 -1.07 -4.66
N SER A 16 18.76 -0.23 -5.58
CA SER A 16 20.01 0.51 -5.43
C SER A 16 19.96 1.45 -4.22
N LEU A 17 18.87 2.19 -4.06
CA LEU A 17 18.67 3.06 -2.89
C LEU A 17 18.63 2.25 -1.59
N ALA A 18 18.00 1.08 -1.60
CA ALA A 18 17.97 0.19 -0.44
C ALA A 18 19.36 -0.31 -0.07
N VAL A 19 20.18 -0.75 -1.04
CA VAL A 19 21.56 -1.18 -0.81
C VAL A 19 22.44 -0.03 -0.31
N LEU A 20 22.35 1.14 -0.95
CA LEU A 20 23.11 2.33 -0.53
C LEU A 20 22.74 2.76 0.89
N SER A 21 21.45 2.64 1.27
CA SER A 21 20.99 2.89 2.63
C SER A 21 21.68 1.96 3.64
N GLN A 22 21.81 0.65 3.34
CA GLN A 22 22.51 -0.29 4.23
C GLN A 22 23.99 0.10 4.41
N ILE A 23 24.68 0.41 3.32
CA ILE A 23 26.09 0.81 3.37
C ILE A 23 26.26 2.08 4.22
N TYR A 24 25.44 3.09 3.99
CA TYR A 24 25.46 4.34 4.74
C TYR A 24 25.15 4.13 6.24
N LEU A 25 24.10 3.38 6.57
CA LEU A 25 23.75 3.10 7.96
C LEU A 25 24.83 2.29 8.66
N PHE A 26 25.43 1.29 7.99
CA PHE A 26 26.53 0.53 8.56
C PHE A 26 27.73 1.43 8.88
N TYR A 27 28.08 2.35 7.96
CA TYR A 27 29.13 3.35 8.22
C TYR A 27 28.81 4.18 9.49
N ARG A 28 27.57 4.63 9.63
CA ARG A 28 27.11 5.43 10.79
C ARG A 28 27.16 4.63 12.08
N VAL A 29 26.65 3.41 12.09
CA VAL A 29 26.67 2.49 13.24
C VAL A 29 28.11 2.16 13.64
N ARG A 30 28.96 1.82 12.68
CA ARG A 30 30.40 1.58 12.91
C ARG A 30 31.08 2.78 13.55
N LYS A 31 30.82 4.00 13.05
CA LYS A 31 31.37 5.24 13.62
C LYS A 31 30.90 5.45 15.05
N ALA A 32 29.61 5.22 15.33
CA ALA A 32 29.04 5.32 16.67
C ALA A 32 29.67 4.30 17.64
N ILE A 33 29.78 3.02 17.26
CA ILE A 33 30.39 1.98 18.08
C ILE A 33 31.87 2.30 18.37
N ARG A 34 32.60 2.79 17.37
CA ARG A 34 34.04 3.16 17.55
C ARG A 34 34.25 4.35 18.48
N SER A 35 33.25 5.21 18.66
CA SER A 35 33.31 6.35 19.59
C SER A 35 33.02 6.00 21.04
N LEU A 36 32.59 4.76 21.33
CA LEU A 36 32.30 4.31 22.70
C LEU A 36 33.58 4.15 23.53
N HIS A 37 33.50 4.45 24.82
CA HIS A 37 34.58 4.19 25.78
C HIS A 37 34.58 2.72 26.22
N ARG A 38 34.97 1.82 25.30
CA ARG A 38 34.99 0.37 25.52
C ARG A 38 36.24 -0.26 24.93
N PRO A 39 36.68 -1.45 25.41
CA PRO A 39 37.87 -2.14 24.91
C PRO A 39 37.78 -2.41 23.39
N HIS A 40 38.94 -2.47 22.74
CA HIS A 40 39.00 -2.61 21.28
C HIS A 40 38.36 -3.93 20.76
N ARG A 41 38.54 -5.00 21.52
CA ARG A 41 37.88 -6.31 21.21
C ARG A 41 36.37 -6.20 21.22
N PHE A 42 35.79 -5.55 22.23
CA PHE A 42 34.34 -5.30 22.27
C PHE A 42 33.85 -4.51 21.05
N LYS A 43 34.55 -3.42 20.69
CA LYS A 43 34.20 -2.60 19.51
C LYS A 43 34.22 -3.41 18.21
N ARG A 44 35.22 -4.27 18.02
CA ARG A 44 35.35 -5.16 16.85
C ARG A 44 34.16 -6.12 16.78
N LEU A 45 33.87 -6.81 17.87
CA LEU A 45 32.74 -7.77 17.94
C LEU A 45 31.40 -7.07 17.74
N ALA A 46 31.20 -5.90 18.37
CA ALA A 46 29.96 -5.13 18.20
C ALA A 46 29.77 -4.65 16.74
N VAL A 47 30.81 -4.22 16.05
CA VAL A 47 30.74 -3.85 14.63
C VAL A 47 30.43 -5.04 13.76
N LEU A 48 31.07 -6.19 14.02
CA LEU A 48 30.81 -7.42 13.28
C LEU A 48 29.36 -7.89 13.49
N ALA A 49 28.91 -7.95 14.74
CA ALA A 49 27.53 -8.34 15.08
C ALA A 49 26.49 -7.42 14.43
N ALA A 50 26.71 -6.10 14.47
CA ALA A 50 25.83 -5.15 13.80
C ALA A 50 25.81 -5.36 12.28
N GLY A 51 26.97 -5.59 11.66
CA GLY A 51 27.05 -5.87 10.23
C GLY A 51 26.33 -7.15 9.83
N VAL A 52 26.54 -8.23 10.55
CA VAL A 52 25.85 -9.51 10.33
C VAL A 52 24.34 -9.35 10.49
N ALA A 53 23.89 -8.70 11.57
CA ALA A 53 22.46 -8.47 11.80
C ALA A 53 21.81 -7.64 10.67
N MET A 54 22.47 -6.58 10.21
CA MET A 54 21.99 -5.75 9.10
C MET A 54 21.88 -6.54 7.79
N VAL A 55 22.90 -7.36 7.48
CA VAL A 55 22.91 -8.20 6.27
C VAL A 55 21.78 -9.23 6.34
N LEU A 56 21.62 -9.91 7.48
CA LEU A 56 20.56 -10.91 7.65
C LEU A 56 19.16 -10.30 7.55
N LEU A 57 18.92 -9.17 8.22
CA LEU A 57 17.63 -8.46 8.15
C LEU A 57 17.34 -7.98 6.73
N PHE A 58 18.34 -7.44 6.04
CA PHE A 58 18.17 -6.95 4.67
C PHE A 58 17.94 -8.10 3.67
N ALA A 59 18.73 -9.17 3.75
CA ALA A 59 18.55 -10.35 2.90
C ALA A 59 17.17 -10.99 3.13
N ALA A 60 16.75 -11.13 4.39
CA ALA A 60 15.42 -11.63 4.73
C ALA A 60 14.31 -10.70 4.20
N SER A 61 14.47 -9.37 4.27
CA SER A 61 13.48 -8.43 3.72
C SER A 61 13.34 -8.57 2.20
N LEU A 62 14.44 -8.75 1.48
CA LEU A 62 14.41 -9.02 0.03
C LEU A 62 13.76 -10.38 -0.27
N TYR A 63 14.11 -11.41 0.49
CA TYR A 63 13.52 -12.74 0.32
C TYR A 63 11.99 -12.70 0.43
N ILE A 64 11.46 -12.04 1.46
CA ILE A 64 10.01 -11.90 1.70
C ILE A 64 9.31 -11.19 0.55
N VAL A 65 9.95 -10.15 -0.03
CA VAL A 65 9.35 -9.38 -1.14
C VAL A 65 9.28 -10.21 -2.43
N PHE A 66 10.30 -11.04 -2.69
CA PHE A 66 10.42 -11.73 -3.98
C PHE A 66 9.97 -13.19 -3.98
N LYS A 67 9.81 -13.81 -2.81
CA LYS A 67 9.42 -15.23 -2.72
C LYS A 67 8.07 -15.40 -2.04
N PRO A 68 7.17 -16.21 -2.62
CA PRO A 68 5.93 -16.58 -1.96
C PRO A 68 6.24 -17.45 -0.75
N ILE A 69 5.69 -17.09 0.40
CA ILE A 69 5.79 -17.88 1.64
C ILE A 69 4.43 -18.55 1.85
N PRO A 70 4.35 -19.88 1.84
CA PRO A 70 3.09 -20.61 2.00
C PRO A 70 2.36 -20.21 3.28
N TRP A 71 1.03 -20.24 3.25
CA TRP A 71 0.23 -20.06 4.45
C TRP A 71 0.43 -21.23 5.39
N VAL A 72 0.77 -20.91 6.63
CA VAL A 72 0.66 -21.83 7.76
C VAL A 72 -0.52 -21.36 8.59
N TYR A 73 -1.49 -22.24 8.78
CA TYR A 73 -2.69 -21.90 9.55
C TYR A 73 -2.81 -22.84 10.76
N PRO A 74 -3.04 -22.29 11.97
CA PRO A 74 -3.00 -20.88 12.34
C PRO A 74 -1.58 -20.29 12.21
N PRO A 75 -1.43 -18.95 12.03
CA PRO A 75 -0.13 -18.32 11.96
C PRO A 75 0.64 -18.56 13.25
N THR A 76 1.83 -19.09 13.14
CA THR A 76 2.65 -19.39 14.30
C THR A 76 3.32 -18.12 14.84
N PRO A 77 3.57 -17.99 16.16
CA PRO A 77 4.37 -16.90 16.71
C PRO A 77 5.74 -16.77 16.02
N ALA A 78 6.30 -17.86 15.55
CA ALA A 78 7.54 -17.89 14.79
C ALA A 78 7.44 -17.07 13.50
N GLN A 79 6.31 -17.11 12.78
CA GLN A 79 6.12 -16.29 11.56
C GLN A 79 6.17 -14.80 11.86
N VAL A 80 5.54 -14.37 12.96
CA VAL A 80 5.58 -12.96 13.38
C VAL A 80 7.02 -12.53 13.73
N VAL A 81 7.74 -13.36 14.49
CA VAL A 81 9.11 -13.09 14.91
C VAL A 81 10.09 -13.08 13.73
N PHE A 82 9.93 -13.97 12.76
CA PHE A 82 10.88 -14.09 11.65
C PHE A 82 10.58 -13.13 10.48
N PHE A 83 9.33 -12.74 10.24
CA PHE A 83 8.97 -11.99 9.03
C PHE A 83 8.71 -10.49 9.26
N TYR A 84 8.21 -10.10 10.43
CA TYR A 84 7.95 -8.68 10.69
C TYR A 84 9.23 -7.85 10.94
N PRO A 85 10.24 -8.29 11.72
CA PRO A 85 11.46 -7.51 11.91
C PRO A 85 12.21 -7.20 10.60
N PRO A 86 12.39 -8.17 9.64
CA PRO A 86 12.95 -7.85 8.34
C PRO A 86 12.14 -6.84 7.54
N ALA A 87 10.80 -6.93 7.55
CA ALA A 87 9.94 -6.00 6.85
C ALA A 87 10.03 -4.57 7.42
N VAL A 88 10.00 -4.46 8.75
CA VAL A 88 10.21 -3.19 9.48
C VAL A 88 11.59 -2.62 9.20
N TRP A 89 12.62 -3.46 9.19
CA TRP A 89 13.99 -3.06 8.86
C TRP A 89 14.10 -2.59 7.41
N GLY A 90 13.55 -3.33 6.46
CA GLY A 90 13.62 -3.02 5.03
C GLY A 90 13.12 -1.61 4.72
N LEU A 91 11.94 -1.27 5.23
CA LEU A 91 11.37 0.06 5.04
C LEU A 91 12.01 1.12 5.93
N GLY A 92 12.07 0.85 7.24
CA GLY A 92 12.54 1.81 8.24
C GLY A 92 13.99 2.23 8.02
N SER A 93 14.86 1.32 7.57
CA SER A 93 16.26 1.63 7.30
C SER A 93 16.45 2.62 6.14
N ILE A 94 15.62 2.55 5.09
CA ILE A 94 15.69 3.49 3.97
C ILE A 94 15.35 4.90 4.46
N PHE A 95 14.26 5.05 5.22
CA PHE A 95 13.87 6.35 5.77
C PHE A 95 14.87 6.87 6.81
N SER A 96 15.43 6.00 7.66
CA SER A 96 16.48 6.36 8.61
C SER A 96 17.73 6.89 7.90
N ALA A 97 18.16 6.22 6.82
CA ALA A 97 19.28 6.67 6.03
C ALA A 97 19.02 8.04 5.39
N LEU A 98 17.85 8.23 4.80
CA LEU A 98 17.45 9.49 4.18
C LEU A 98 17.43 10.64 5.18
N LEU A 99 16.77 10.48 6.33
CA LEU A 99 16.68 11.52 7.36
C LEU A 99 18.06 11.87 7.94
N LEU A 100 18.90 10.87 8.19
CA LEU A 100 20.27 11.10 8.66
C LEU A 100 21.13 11.81 7.61
N LEU A 101 20.94 11.51 6.33
CA LEU A 101 21.64 12.18 5.23
C LEU A 101 21.21 13.65 5.14
N ILE A 102 19.91 13.92 5.15
CA ILE A 102 19.35 15.29 5.15
C ILE A 102 19.89 16.09 6.34
N PHE A 103 19.86 15.51 7.54
CA PHE A 103 20.37 16.14 8.75
C PHE A 103 21.87 16.47 8.63
N GLN A 104 22.66 15.57 8.05
CA GLN A 104 24.09 15.78 7.84
C GLN A 104 24.37 16.89 6.81
N LEU A 105 23.64 16.89 5.70
CA LEU A 105 23.77 17.91 4.66
C LEU A 105 23.38 19.29 5.18
N ALA A 106 22.24 19.39 5.88
CA ALA A 106 21.80 20.65 6.51
C ALA A 106 22.83 21.18 7.51
N GLY A 107 23.40 20.31 8.34
CA GLY A 107 24.48 20.67 9.27
C GLY A 107 25.77 21.11 8.56
N GLY A 108 26.11 20.47 7.44
CA GLY A 108 27.26 20.83 6.59
C GLY A 108 27.07 22.20 5.92
N ILE A 109 25.90 22.44 5.30
CA ILE A 109 25.57 23.71 4.65
C ILE A 109 25.54 24.86 5.67
N GLY A 110 24.85 24.66 6.81
CA GLY A 110 24.82 25.67 7.88
C GLY A 110 26.19 25.99 8.42
N GLY A 111 27.07 24.99 8.59
CA GLY A 111 28.45 25.19 9.00
C GLY A 111 29.31 25.91 7.96
N ALA A 112 29.08 25.68 6.67
CA ALA A 112 29.76 26.38 5.59
C ALA A 112 29.31 27.85 5.50
N ALA A 113 28.01 28.10 5.55
CA ALA A 113 27.43 29.44 5.54
C ALA A 113 27.96 30.28 6.73
N LEU A 114 27.99 29.70 7.93
CA LEU A 114 28.52 30.40 9.11
C LEU A 114 30.03 30.72 8.97
N ARG A 115 30.82 29.84 8.35
CA ARG A 115 32.24 30.10 8.06
C ARG A 115 32.41 31.24 7.07
N LEU A 116 31.59 31.29 6.02
CA LEU A 116 31.61 32.37 5.02
C LEU A 116 31.24 33.72 5.65
N LEU A 117 30.18 33.75 6.46
CA LEU A 117 29.72 34.96 7.18
C LEU A 117 30.82 35.46 8.16
N ARG A 118 31.50 34.55 8.88
CA ARG A 118 32.62 34.91 9.76
C ARG A 118 33.81 35.46 8.99
N LYS A 119 34.15 34.92 7.81
CA LYS A 119 35.18 35.46 6.92
C LYS A 119 34.82 36.85 6.42
N ALA A 120 33.58 37.08 5.97
CA ALA A 120 33.11 38.37 5.50
C ALA A 120 33.10 39.44 6.59
N ALA A 121 32.86 39.04 7.86
CA ALA A 121 32.85 39.96 9.01
C ALA A 121 34.26 40.33 9.53
N CYS A 122 35.36 39.92 8.87
CA CYS A 122 36.76 40.16 9.31
C CYS A 122 37.03 39.87 10.81
N ARG A 123 36.29 38.99 11.43
CA ARG A 123 36.49 38.60 12.82
C ARG A 123 37.31 37.32 12.87
N ALA A 124 38.57 37.45 13.26
CA ALA A 124 39.34 36.33 13.78
C ALA A 124 38.74 35.90 15.14
N ALA A 125 37.64 35.16 15.11
CA ALA A 125 37.08 34.59 16.33
C ALA A 125 37.96 33.36 16.69
N ALA A 126 38.48 33.36 17.90
CA ALA A 126 39.08 32.17 18.47
C ALA A 126 38.10 30.97 18.37
N PRO A 127 38.63 29.75 18.15
CA PRO A 127 37.77 28.56 18.09
C PRO A 127 36.93 28.47 19.39
N ALA A 128 35.62 28.57 19.27
CA ALA A 128 34.75 28.46 20.43
C ALA A 128 34.99 27.10 21.13
N PRO A 129 35.07 27.08 22.47
CA PRO A 129 35.31 25.86 23.21
C PRO A 129 34.24 24.80 22.83
N ALA A 130 34.66 23.55 22.79
CA ALA A 130 33.81 22.44 22.39
C ALA A 130 32.62 22.33 23.38
N ASP A 131 31.44 22.77 22.95
CA ASP A 131 30.22 22.69 23.76
C ASP A 131 29.73 21.23 23.80
N ASP A 132 29.94 20.59 24.93
CA ASP A 132 29.53 19.20 25.17
C ASP A 132 27.98 19.07 25.20
N GLY A 133 27.24 20.12 25.51
CA GLY A 133 25.79 20.17 25.44
C GLY A 133 25.32 20.05 23.99
N ARG A 134 25.91 20.86 23.10
CA ARG A 134 25.64 20.81 21.66
C ARG A 134 25.99 19.45 21.05
N ARG A 135 27.11 18.86 21.46
CA ARG A 135 27.51 17.51 20.99
C ARG A 135 26.54 16.44 21.43
N ARG A 136 26.08 16.48 22.70
CA ARG A 136 25.05 15.58 23.24
C ARG A 136 23.74 15.75 22.50
N PHE A 137 23.28 16.97 22.29
CA PHE A 137 22.06 17.28 21.53
C PHE A 137 22.12 16.72 20.10
N LEU A 138 23.22 16.95 19.36
CA LEU A 138 23.38 16.45 18.00
C LEU A 138 23.43 14.90 17.94
N ARG A 139 24.04 14.24 18.94
CA ARG A 139 24.05 12.78 19.03
C ARG A 139 22.66 12.22 19.34
N ALA A 140 21.94 12.84 20.27
CA ALA A 140 20.57 12.46 20.61
C ALA A 140 19.63 12.63 19.40
N GLY A 141 19.74 13.78 18.69
CA GLY A 141 18.98 14.04 17.46
C GLY A 141 19.28 13.02 16.36
N ALA A 142 20.55 12.67 16.13
CA ALA A 142 20.93 11.64 15.16
C ALA A 142 20.40 10.25 15.58
N GLY A 143 20.41 9.92 16.88
CA GLY A 143 19.82 8.70 17.43
C GLY A 143 18.30 8.64 17.21
N ALA A 144 17.60 9.74 17.45
CA ALA A 144 16.16 9.85 17.23
C ALA A 144 15.82 9.70 15.72
N LEU A 145 16.56 10.36 14.83
CA LEU A 145 16.37 10.24 13.38
C LEU A 145 16.66 8.83 12.84
N PHE A 146 17.54 8.08 13.51
CA PHE A 146 17.77 6.68 13.20
C PHE A 146 16.62 5.79 13.70
N ALA A 147 16.17 5.99 14.93
CA ALA A 147 15.21 5.11 15.58
C ALA A 147 13.76 5.38 15.15
N ALA A 148 13.39 6.65 14.94
CA ALA A 148 12.00 7.03 14.67
C ALA A 148 11.38 6.31 13.46
N PRO A 149 12.03 6.21 12.28
CA PRO A 149 11.46 5.47 11.15
C PRO A 149 11.27 3.97 11.44
N LEU A 150 12.16 3.36 12.21
CA LEU A 150 12.03 1.96 12.62
C LEU A 150 10.84 1.75 13.56
N VAL A 151 10.69 2.63 14.55
CA VAL A 151 9.55 2.61 15.48
C VAL A 151 8.25 2.86 14.75
N LEU A 152 8.21 3.86 13.85
CA LEU A 152 7.04 4.16 13.03
C LEU A 152 6.70 3.02 12.06
N SER A 153 7.69 2.36 11.48
CA SER A 153 7.48 1.17 10.63
C SER A 153 6.92 0.01 11.46
N GLY A 154 7.43 -0.21 12.68
CA GLY A 154 6.90 -1.21 13.60
C GLY A 154 5.45 -0.91 14.01
N TYR A 155 5.17 0.34 14.38
CA TYR A 155 3.81 0.79 14.67
C TYR A 155 2.88 0.61 13.47
N GLY A 156 3.32 1.03 12.28
CA GLY A 156 2.56 0.90 11.04
C GLY A 156 2.29 -0.55 10.64
N ALA A 157 3.21 -1.47 10.97
CA ALA A 157 3.00 -2.90 10.75
C ALA A 157 1.91 -3.46 11.68
N VAL A 158 1.91 -3.07 12.95
CA VAL A 158 0.84 -3.43 13.90
C VAL A 158 -0.49 -2.78 13.50
N TYR A 159 -0.45 -1.52 13.03
CA TYR A 159 -1.63 -0.78 12.59
C TYR A 159 -2.25 -1.37 11.33
N ALA A 160 -1.43 -1.81 10.36
CA ALA A 160 -1.89 -2.48 9.15
C ALA A 160 -2.60 -3.82 9.45
N GLY A 161 -2.20 -4.52 10.52
CA GLY A 161 -2.83 -5.77 10.95
C GLY A 161 -4.16 -5.58 11.72
N ARG A 162 -4.56 -4.34 12.02
CA ARG A 162 -5.84 -4.07 12.71
C ARG A 162 -7.02 -4.31 11.77
N ARG A 163 -8.18 -4.62 12.34
CA ARG A 163 -9.45 -4.69 11.61
C ARG A 163 -9.71 -3.35 10.94
N GLY A 164 -9.91 -3.35 9.61
CA GLY A 164 -10.10 -2.13 8.83
C GLY A 164 -11.28 -1.28 9.31
N ASP A 165 -11.17 0.03 9.09
CA ASP A 165 -12.27 0.95 9.33
C ASP A 165 -13.41 0.68 8.34
N VAL A 166 -14.65 0.83 8.80
CA VAL A 166 -15.80 0.88 7.90
C VAL A 166 -15.98 2.33 7.45
N ARG A 167 -15.92 2.55 6.14
CA ARG A 167 -16.18 3.86 5.54
C ARG A 167 -17.54 3.83 4.88
N GLU A 168 -18.49 4.56 5.46
CA GLU A 168 -19.85 4.67 4.91
C GLU A 168 -20.04 5.96 4.13
N LEU A 169 -20.70 5.85 2.98
CA LEU A 169 -21.02 6.92 2.06
C LEU A 169 -22.47 6.76 1.58
N ALA A 170 -23.18 7.87 1.38
CA ALA A 170 -24.47 7.89 0.70
C ALA A 170 -24.29 8.59 -0.65
N LEU A 171 -24.63 7.90 -1.74
CA LEU A 171 -24.45 8.41 -3.10
C LEU A 171 -25.73 8.24 -3.93
N PRO A 172 -26.13 9.25 -4.72
CA PRO A 172 -27.24 9.11 -5.65
C PRO A 172 -26.86 8.16 -6.80
N PHE A 173 -27.78 7.23 -7.10
CA PHE A 173 -27.61 6.23 -8.15
C PHE A 173 -28.91 5.91 -8.88
N GLY A 174 -30.04 6.38 -8.34
CA GLY A 174 -31.40 6.07 -8.86
C GLY A 174 -31.89 4.68 -8.47
N ARG A 175 -31.20 3.96 -7.59
CA ARG A 175 -31.60 2.68 -7.01
C ARG A 175 -31.11 2.62 -5.56
N SER A 176 -31.97 2.19 -4.66
CA SER A 176 -31.64 2.08 -3.24
C SER A 176 -31.11 0.69 -2.92
N LEU A 177 -29.83 0.59 -2.65
CA LEU A 177 -29.17 -0.65 -2.22
C LEU A 177 -27.88 -0.37 -1.45
N ARG A 178 -27.51 -1.31 -0.57
CA ARG A 178 -26.26 -1.27 0.18
C ARG A 178 -25.20 -2.07 -0.56
N VAL A 179 -24.22 -1.37 -1.11
CA VAL A 179 -23.05 -1.96 -1.76
C VAL A 179 -21.90 -2.02 -0.75
N VAL A 180 -21.28 -3.18 -0.62
CA VAL A 180 -20.01 -3.30 0.13
C VAL A 180 -18.90 -3.65 -0.86
N GLN A 181 -17.82 -2.88 -0.81
CA GLN A 181 -16.63 -3.08 -1.63
C GLN A 181 -15.47 -3.55 -0.76
N LEU A 182 -14.78 -4.61 -1.21
CA LEU A 182 -13.41 -4.92 -0.83
C LEU A 182 -12.50 -4.84 -2.05
N THR A 183 -11.29 -4.36 -1.85
CA THR A 183 -10.26 -4.24 -2.89
C THR A 183 -8.88 -4.38 -2.27
N ASP A 184 -7.88 -4.63 -3.11
CA ASP A 184 -6.48 -4.65 -2.69
C ASP A 184 -6.30 -5.56 -1.46
N ILE A 185 -6.79 -6.77 -1.58
CA ILE A 185 -6.78 -7.77 -0.50
C ILE A 185 -5.36 -8.22 -0.21
N HIS A 186 -4.57 -8.45 -1.28
CA HIS A 186 -3.19 -8.91 -1.21
C HIS A 186 -2.99 -10.12 -0.29
N ALA A 187 -3.83 -11.14 -0.50
CA ALA A 187 -3.69 -12.42 0.20
C ALA A 187 -2.26 -12.96 0.08
N GLY A 188 -1.66 -13.33 1.20
CA GLY A 188 -0.26 -13.72 1.28
C GLY A 188 0.22 -13.75 2.72
N LEU A 189 1.51 -13.55 2.93
CA LEU A 189 2.13 -13.62 4.26
C LEU A 189 1.47 -12.69 5.29
N TYR A 190 1.14 -11.45 4.88
CA TYR A 190 0.63 -10.40 5.77
C TYR A 190 -0.90 -10.25 5.76
N MET A 191 -1.57 -10.92 4.82
CA MET A 191 -3.01 -11.10 4.78
C MET A 191 -3.29 -12.60 4.70
N ASN A 192 -3.24 -13.25 5.84
CA ASN A 192 -3.44 -14.69 5.95
C ASN A 192 -4.94 -15.06 5.96
N ARG A 193 -5.23 -16.36 5.94
CA ARG A 193 -6.60 -16.86 5.87
C ARG A 193 -7.48 -16.45 7.07
N GLU A 194 -6.90 -16.34 8.26
CA GLU A 194 -7.62 -15.89 9.46
C GLU A 194 -8.04 -14.42 9.35
N GLN A 195 -7.13 -13.57 8.85
CA GLN A 195 -7.46 -12.16 8.59
C GLN A 195 -8.53 -12.01 7.51
N LEU A 196 -8.44 -12.81 6.42
CA LEU A 196 -9.48 -12.84 5.39
C LEU A 196 -10.84 -13.23 5.95
N ARG A 197 -10.87 -14.26 6.82
CA ARG A 197 -12.09 -14.68 7.53
C ARG A 197 -12.66 -13.56 8.39
N CYS A 198 -11.83 -12.86 9.15
CA CYS A 198 -12.26 -11.71 9.95
C CYS A 198 -12.87 -10.59 9.08
N TYR A 199 -12.32 -10.33 7.90
CA TYR A 199 -12.90 -9.36 6.96
C TYR A 199 -14.20 -9.88 6.35
N ALA A 200 -14.28 -11.15 5.98
CA ALA A 200 -15.53 -11.75 5.50
C ALA A 200 -16.64 -11.68 6.56
N ASP A 201 -16.33 -12.02 7.81
CA ASP A 201 -17.29 -11.92 8.94
C ASP A 201 -17.75 -10.47 9.15
N LYS A 202 -16.82 -9.50 9.01
CA LYS A 202 -17.15 -8.07 9.06
C LYS A 202 -18.10 -7.67 7.93
N VAL A 203 -17.84 -8.08 6.69
CA VAL A 203 -18.72 -7.79 5.55
C VAL A 203 -20.08 -8.44 5.74
N ILE A 204 -20.15 -9.69 6.22
CA ILE A 204 -21.41 -10.38 6.55
C ILE A 204 -22.22 -9.57 7.55
N SER A 205 -21.57 -9.02 8.60
CA SER A 205 -22.25 -8.20 9.61
C SER A 205 -22.82 -6.87 9.08
N LEU A 206 -22.31 -6.39 7.94
CA LEU A 206 -22.77 -5.18 7.26
C LEU A 206 -24.00 -5.42 6.38
N GLN A 207 -24.41 -6.68 6.19
CA GLN A 207 -25.58 -7.08 5.42
C GLN A 207 -25.64 -6.42 4.02
N PRO A 208 -24.66 -6.69 3.12
CA PRO A 208 -24.67 -6.10 1.79
C PRO A 208 -25.84 -6.62 0.95
N ASP A 209 -26.47 -5.73 0.19
CA ASP A 209 -27.38 -6.12 -0.90
C ASP A 209 -26.57 -6.57 -2.12
N LEU A 210 -25.43 -5.94 -2.36
CA LEU A 210 -24.47 -6.23 -3.41
C LEU A 210 -23.05 -6.23 -2.83
N PHE A 211 -22.28 -7.27 -3.13
CA PHE A 211 -20.86 -7.33 -2.74
C PHE A 211 -19.97 -7.23 -3.98
N VAL A 212 -18.96 -6.36 -3.95
CA VAL A 212 -18.07 -6.14 -5.09
C VAL A 212 -16.61 -6.21 -4.69
N LEU A 213 -15.82 -6.80 -5.58
CA LEU A 213 -14.38 -7.04 -5.43
C LEU A 213 -13.65 -6.36 -6.59
N THR A 214 -12.81 -5.36 -6.31
CA THR A 214 -12.19 -4.54 -7.35
C THR A 214 -10.68 -4.78 -7.51
N GLY A 215 -10.28 -6.07 -7.58
CA GLY A 215 -8.92 -6.49 -7.95
C GLY A 215 -7.90 -6.56 -6.83
N ASP A 216 -6.70 -6.99 -7.19
CA ASP A 216 -5.54 -7.20 -6.33
C ASP A 216 -5.82 -8.14 -5.15
N TYR A 217 -6.25 -9.36 -5.49
CA TYR A 217 -6.58 -10.42 -4.52
C TYR A 217 -5.34 -11.03 -3.89
N VAL A 218 -4.24 -11.12 -4.64
CA VAL A 218 -3.00 -11.79 -4.23
C VAL A 218 -1.83 -10.82 -4.11
N SER A 219 -0.91 -11.12 -3.19
CA SER A 219 0.28 -10.30 -2.98
C SER A 219 1.40 -10.65 -3.96
N ASN A 220 1.88 -11.90 -3.94
CA ASN A 220 3.08 -12.33 -4.67
C ASN A 220 3.01 -13.76 -5.23
N SER A 221 1.84 -14.38 -5.23
CA SER A 221 1.63 -15.71 -5.82
C SER A 221 0.16 -15.99 -6.05
N LEU A 222 -0.16 -16.58 -7.21
CA LEU A 222 -1.51 -17.04 -7.53
C LEU A 222 -2.00 -18.16 -6.60
N SER A 223 -1.10 -18.90 -5.95
CA SER A 223 -1.46 -19.98 -5.03
C SER A 223 -2.36 -19.54 -3.86
N PHE A 224 -2.39 -18.25 -3.55
CA PHE A 224 -3.26 -17.69 -2.52
C PHE A 224 -4.69 -17.40 -3.02
N LEU A 225 -4.90 -17.30 -4.34
CA LEU A 225 -6.18 -16.88 -4.91
C LEU A 225 -7.35 -17.82 -4.55
N PRO A 226 -7.23 -19.16 -4.68
CA PRO A 226 -8.33 -20.06 -4.33
C PRO A 226 -8.79 -19.90 -2.88
N GLY A 227 -7.86 -19.86 -1.93
CA GLY A 227 -8.18 -19.67 -0.51
C GLY A 227 -8.72 -18.27 -0.18
N CYS A 228 -8.30 -17.24 -0.92
CA CYS A 228 -8.86 -15.91 -0.82
C CYS A 228 -10.34 -15.90 -1.26
N LEU A 229 -10.63 -16.42 -2.44
CA LEU A 229 -12.00 -16.48 -2.98
C LEU A 229 -12.90 -17.36 -2.13
N GLU A 230 -12.39 -18.46 -1.58
CA GLU A 230 -13.16 -19.32 -0.66
C GLU A 230 -13.70 -18.55 0.56
N GLU A 231 -12.88 -17.70 1.18
CA GLU A 231 -13.37 -16.86 2.28
C GLU A 231 -14.37 -15.78 1.80
N MET A 232 -14.21 -15.25 0.58
CA MET A 232 -15.14 -14.26 0.01
C MET A 232 -16.49 -14.88 -0.38
N THR A 233 -16.56 -16.17 -0.76
CA THR A 233 -17.81 -16.86 -1.07
C THR A 233 -18.71 -17.09 0.15
N ARG A 234 -18.20 -16.92 1.37
CA ARG A 234 -19.00 -16.94 2.60
C ARG A 234 -19.98 -15.77 2.69
N ILE A 235 -19.68 -14.67 1.99
CA ILE A 235 -20.52 -13.47 1.96
C ILE A 235 -21.68 -13.70 1.02
N ARG A 236 -22.90 -13.64 1.56
CA ARG A 236 -24.14 -13.78 0.78
C ARG A 236 -24.78 -12.41 0.61
N ALA A 237 -24.89 -11.96 -0.63
CA ALA A 237 -25.55 -10.71 -0.98
C ALA A 237 -26.72 -11.02 -1.92
N PRO A 238 -27.96 -10.53 -1.67
CA PRO A 238 -29.16 -10.84 -2.47
C PRO A 238 -28.98 -10.56 -3.96
N TYR A 239 -28.25 -9.50 -4.32
CA TYR A 239 -27.99 -9.14 -5.72
C TYR A 239 -26.65 -9.70 -6.23
N GLY A 240 -26.01 -10.57 -5.46
CA GLY A 240 -24.82 -11.30 -5.86
C GLY A 240 -23.51 -10.66 -5.44
N THR A 241 -22.44 -11.36 -5.84
CA THR A 241 -21.06 -10.93 -5.68
C THR A 241 -20.42 -10.82 -7.05
N PHE A 242 -19.74 -9.73 -7.37
CA PHE A 242 -19.06 -9.53 -8.64
C PHE A 242 -17.60 -9.09 -8.42
N ALA A 243 -16.75 -9.52 -9.32
CA ALA A 243 -15.31 -9.30 -9.23
C ALA A 243 -14.75 -8.72 -10.53
N THR A 244 -13.69 -7.93 -10.44
CA THR A 244 -12.83 -7.56 -11.58
C THR A 244 -11.37 -7.81 -11.23
N LEU A 245 -10.47 -7.84 -12.22
CA LEU A 245 -9.05 -8.10 -12.01
C LEU A 245 -8.28 -6.83 -11.65
N GLY A 246 -7.20 -7.00 -10.89
CA GLY A 246 -6.18 -5.99 -10.67
C GLY A 246 -4.86 -6.37 -11.36
N ASN A 247 -3.86 -5.54 -11.17
CA ASN A 247 -2.57 -5.78 -11.82
C ASN A 247 -1.79 -6.95 -11.21
N HIS A 248 -2.02 -7.28 -9.94
CA HIS A 248 -1.32 -8.39 -9.30
C HIS A 248 -1.71 -9.73 -9.89
N GLU A 249 -2.97 -9.94 -10.26
CA GLU A 249 -3.40 -11.17 -10.92
C GLU A 249 -2.67 -11.36 -12.25
N HIS A 250 -2.60 -10.33 -13.08
CA HIS A 250 -1.91 -10.36 -14.38
C HIS A 250 -0.39 -10.54 -14.26
N TRP A 251 0.22 -10.24 -13.11
CA TRP A 251 1.66 -10.49 -12.92
C TRP A 251 1.98 -11.96 -12.72
N TYR A 252 1.01 -12.77 -12.34
CA TYR A 252 1.24 -14.16 -11.92
C TYR A 252 0.49 -15.19 -12.76
N ALA A 253 -0.49 -14.80 -13.58
CA ALA A 253 -1.25 -15.71 -14.42
C ALA A 253 -1.78 -15.04 -15.70
N GLY A 254 -2.06 -15.86 -16.70
CA GLY A 254 -2.82 -15.47 -17.89
C GLY A 254 -4.32 -15.40 -17.61
N LEU A 255 -5.05 -14.65 -18.45
CA LEU A 255 -6.48 -14.41 -18.28
C LEU A 255 -7.31 -15.70 -18.24
N ASP A 256 -6.96 -16.71 -19.04
CA ASP A 256 -7.72 -17.97 -19.07
C ASP A 256 -7.60 -18.75 -17.75
N GLU A 257 -6.41 -18.76 -17.16
CA GLU A 257 -6.18 -19.38 -15.85
C GLU A 257 -6.96 -18.62 -14.75
N LEU A 258 -6.96 -17.30 -14.78
CA LEU A 258 -7.72 -16.46 -13.84
C LEU A 258 -9.22 -16.71 -13.98
N ARG A 259 -9.76 -16.73 -15.20
CA ARG A 259 -11.17 -17.06 -15.47
C ARG A 259 -11.55 -18.42 -14.90
N GLU A 260 -10.69 -19.42 -15.06
CA GLU A 260 -10.94 -20.76 -14.54
C GLU A 260 -10.98 -20.81 -13.01
N VAL A 261 -10.09 -20.09 -12.33
CA VAL A 261 -10.07 -19.99 -10.86
C VAL A 261 -11.35 -19.31 -10.36
N PHE A 262 -11.77 -18.21 -10.98
CA PHE A 262 -13.02 -17.51 -10.62
C PHE A 262 -14.24 -18.37 -10.92
N ARG A 263 -14.29 -19.05 -12.06
CA ARG A 263 -15.36 -19.98 -12.42
C ARG A 263 -15.52 -21.09 -11.35
N LYS A 264 -14.42 -21.67 -10.89
CA LYS A 264 -14.41 -22.69 -9.83
C LYS A 264 -14.87 -22.14 -8.47
N SER A 265 -14.60 -20.89 -8.17
CA SER A 265 -15.06 -20.24 -6.93
C SER A 265 -16.57 -19.93 -6.94
N GLY A 266 -17.18 -19.82 -8.11
CA GLY A 266 -18.56 -19.39 -8.27
C GLY A 266 -18.78 -17.88 -8.16
N ILE A 267 -17.71 -17.08 -8.08
CA ILE A 267 -17.80 -15.60 -8.13
C ILE A 267 -17.69 -15.16 -9.60
N PRO A 268 -18.72 -14.52 -10.18
CA PRO A 268 -18.64 -13.96 -11.52
C PRO A 268 -17.52 -12.93 -11.65
N LEU A 269 -16.57 -13.21 -12.55
CA LEU A 269 -15.54 -12.29 -12.95
C LEU A 269 -16.05 -11.45 -14.13
N LEU A 270 -16.17 -10.15 -13.95
CA LEU A 270 -16.52 -9.20 -14.99
C LEU A 270 -15.23 -8.66 -15.61
N ASN A 271 -14.87 -9.16 -16.78
CA ASN A 271 -13.69 -8.74 -17.53
C ASN A 271 -14.12 -8.25 -18.91
N ASN A 272 -14.36 -6.93 -19.03
CA ASN A 272 -14.99 -6.27 -20.17
C ASN A 272 -16.42 -6.76 -20.41
N GLU A 273 -17.14 -7.01 -19.32
CA GLU A 273 -18.49 -7.56 -19.32
C GLU A 273 -19.38 -6.81 -18.32
N HIS A 274 -20.69 -6.96 -18.46
CA HIS A 274 -21.66 -6.50 -17.48
C HIS A 274 -22.69 -7.56 -17.13
N ARG A 275 -23.40 -7.33 -16.04
CA ARG A 275 -24.63 -8.06 -15.65
C ARG A 275 -25.72 -7.07 -15.29
N VAL A 276 -26.90 -7.28 -15.86
CA VAL A 276 -28.11 -6.52 -15.49
C VAL A 276 -28.82 -7.28 -14.39
N ILE A 277 -29.14 -6.57 -13.31
CA ILE A 277 -29.74 -7.11 -12.11
C ILE A 277 -31.12 -6.47 -11.97
N SER A 278 -32.18 -7.30 -11.94
CA SER A 278 -33.53 -6.86 -11.73
C SER A 278 -33.81 -6.67 -10.23
N THR A 279 -34.40 -5.55 -9.86
CA THR A 279 -34.86 -5.27 -8.50
C THR A 279 -36.32 -4.81 -8.54
N GLU A 280 -36.96 -4.79 -7.38
CA GLU A 280 -38.36 -4.27 -7.26
C GLU A 280 -38.45 -2.79 -7.70
N ARG A 281 -37.33 -2.04 -7.63
CA ARG A 281 -37.27 -0.62 -8.02
C ARG A 281 -36.75 -0.40 -9.44
N GLY A 282 -36.68 -1.45 -10.25
CA GLY A 282 -36.17 -1.45 -11.61
C GLY A 282 -34.73 -1.97 -11.74
N PRO A 283 -34.25 -2.21 -12.95
CA PRO A 283 -32.93 -2.80 -13.19
C PRO A 283 -31.81 -1.82 -12.88
N PHE A 284 -30.65 -2.36 -12.54
CA PHE A 284 -29.36 -1.69 -12.58
C PHE A 284 -28.30 -2.63 -13.17
N ALA A 285 -27.19 -2.11 -13.62
CA ALA A 285 -26.10 -2.91 -14.16
C ALA A 285 -24.84 -2.81 -13.28
N VAL A 286 -24.11 -3.92 -13.20
CA VAL A 286 -22.72 -3.95 -12.73
C VAL A 286 -21.86 -4.30 -13.94
N ALA A 287 -20.97 -3.40 -14.31
CA ALA A 287 -20.00 -3.60 -15.38
C ALA A 287 -18.59 -3.70 -14.77
N GLY A 288 -17.74 -4.52 -15.34
CA GLY A 288 -16.34 -4.63 -14.95
C GLY A 288 -15.42 -4.58 -16.16
N ILE A 289 -14.30 -3.92 -16.02
CA ILE A 289 -13.25 -3.87 -17.03
C ILE A 289 -11.97 -4.51 -16.53
N ASP A 290 -11.13 -4.89 -17.48
CA ASP A 290 -9.79 -5.41 -17.18
C ASP A 290 -8.85 -4.34 -16.62
N ASP A 291 -7.67 -4.73 -16.09
CA ASP A 291 -6.68 -3.78 -15.58
C ASP A 291 -6.16 -2.87 -16.69
N LEU A 292 -6.17 -1.56 -16.47
CA LEU A 292 -5.84 -0.54 -17.48
C LEU A 292 -4.42 -0.61 -18.02
N ARG A 293 -3.51 -1.35 -17.39
CA ARG A 293 -2.08 -1.39 -17.77
C ARG A 293 -1.51 -2.78 -17.97
N ASN A 294 -2.11 -3.78 -17.36
CA ASN A 294 -1.60 -5.15 -17.33
C ASN A 294 -2.56 -6.12 -18.02
N GLY A 295 -3.81 -5.69 -18.23
CA GLY A 295 -4.84 -6.39 -18.99
C GLY A 295 -5.10 -5.75 -20.35
N ASP A 296 -6.25 -6.07 -20.92
CA ASP A 296 -6.78 -5.54 -22.17
C ASP A 296 -8.14 -4.86 -21.93
N PRO A 297 -8.16 -3.64 -21.33
CA PRO A 297 -9.38 -2.97 -20.92
C PRO A 297 -10.20 -2.49 -22.14
N ASP A 298 -11.48 -2.85 -22.17
CA ASP A 298 -12.43 -2.43 -23.20
C ASP A 298 -13.77 -2.04 -22.57
N LEU A 299 -13.94 -0.71 -22.33
CA LEU A 299 -15.17 -0.18 -21.76
C LEU A 299 -16.37 -0.29 -22.73
N ASP A 300 -16.12 -0.21 -24.04
CA ASP A 300 -17.18 -0.37 -25.05
C ASP A 300 -17.69 -1.80 -25.08
N ALA A 301 -16.81 -2.80 -24.95
CA ALA A 301 -17.21 -4.19 -24.80
C ALA A 301 -18.01 -4.39 -23.50
N ALA A 302 -17.54 -3.82 -22.39
CA ALA A 302 -18.21 -3.92 -21.10
C ALA A 302 -19.63 -3.34 -21.13
N LEU A 303 -19.90 -2.33 -21.94
CA LEU A 303 -21.20 -1.67 -22.05
C LEU A 303 -22.03 -2.12 -23.27
N ARG A 304 -21.52 -3.05 -24.09
CA ARG A 304 -22.17 -3.45 -25.34
C ARG A 304 -23.56 -4.03 -25.12
N GLY A 305 -24.56 -3.42 -25.75
CA GLY A 305 -25.97 -3.86 -25.63
C GLY A 305 -26.67 -3.41 -24.35
N LEU A 306 -25.99 -2.68 -23.46
CA LEU A 306 -26.61 -2.12 -22.27
C LEU A 306 -27.42 -0.87 -22.62
N ASP A 307 -28.67 -0.83 -22.16
CA ASP A 307 -29.50 0.37 -22.27
C ASP A 307 -28.93 1.49 -21.38
N ARG A 308 -28.69 2.65 -21.97
CA ARG A 308 -28.16 3.84 -21.25
C ARG A 308 -29.07 4.37 -20.14
N ALA A 309 -30.34 4.02 -20.19
CA ALA A 309 -31.29 4.37 -19.11
C ALA A 309 -31.11 3.50 -17.85
N VAL A 310 -30.37 2.38 -17.93
CA VAL A 310 -30.06 1.52 -16.80
C VAL A 310 -28.89 2.08 -16.02
N PRO A 311 -29.07 2.50 -14.74
CA PRO A 311 -27.96 2.98 -13.91
C PRO A 311 -26.87 1.91 -13.82
N THR A 312 -25.63 2.29 -14.09
CA THR A 312 -24.49 1.37 -14.16
C THR A 312 -23.47 1.65 -13.09
N LEU A 313 -23.14 0.63 -12.30
CA LEU A 313 -21.98 0.61 -11.41
C LEU A 313 -20.79 0.00 -12.15
N LEU A 314 -19.76 0.81 -12.38
CA LEU A 314 -18.52 0.34 -13.02
C LEU A 314 -17.50 -0.10 -11.96
N LEU A 315 -16.99 -1.30 -12.11
CA LEU A 315 -15.86 -1.83 -11.34
C LEU A 315 -14.59 -1.72 -12.18
N SER A 316 -13.60 -1.00 -11.68
CA SER A 316 -12.28 -0.90 -12.29
C SER A 316 -11.24 -0.84 -11.19
N HIS A 317 -10.24 -1.71 -11.25
CA HIS A 317 -9.17 -1.67 -10.26
C HIS A 317 -8.47 -0.31 -10.21
N ARG A 318 -8.14 0.25 -11.40
CA ARG A 318 -7.47 1.55 -11.49
C ARG A 318 -8.45 2.70 -11.70
N PRO A 319 -8.30 3.79 -10.94
CA PRO A 319 -9.21 4.93 -11.01
C PRO A 319 -9.06 5.79 -12.27
N GLU A 320 -7.99 5.62 -13.04
CA GLU A 320 -7.69 6.43 -14.23
C GLU A 320 -8.71 6.27 -15.37
N ILE A 321 -9.60 5.28 -15.31
CA ILE A 321 -10.75 5.14 -16.24
C ILE A 321 -11.80 6.24 -16.02
N PHE A 322 -11.78 6.94 -14.90
CA PHE A 322 -12.89 7.81 -14.49
C PHE A 322 -13.27 8.90 -15.49
N PRO A 323 -12.34 9.62 -16.15
CA PRO A 323 -12.71 10.59 -17.20
C PRO A 323 -13.47 9.96 -18.36
N GLU A 324 -13.09 8.75 -18.77
CA GLU A 324 -13.76 8.01 -19.83
C GLU A 324 -15.15 7.51 -19.37
N ALA A 325 -15.24 6.95 -18.18
CA ALA A 325 -16.50 6.53 -17.57
C ALA A 325 -17.48 7.71 -17.44
N ALA A 326 -17.01 8.87 -17.03
CA ALA A 326 -17.81 10.11 -16.97
C ALA A 326 -18.26 10.57 -18.36
N GLY A 327 -17.42 10.46 -19.38
CA GLY A 327 -17.78 10.71 -20.78
C GLY A 327 -18.88 9.78 -21.31
N ARG A 328 -19.03 8.59 -20.70
CA ARG A 328 -20.13 7.64 -20.99
C ARG A 328 -21.33 7.81 -20.06
N ALA A 329 -21.35 8.85 -19.22
CA ALA A 329 -22.39 9.14 -18.22
C ALA A 329 -22.61 8.00 -17.22
N ILE A 330 -21.55 7.24 -16.88
CA ILE A 330 -21.63 6.20 -15.84
C ILE A 330 -21.74 6.91 -14.49
N PRO A 331 -22.83 6.66 -13.71
CA PRO A 331 -23.09 7.42 -12.49
C PRO A 331 -22.09 7.11 -11.37
N LEU A 332 -21.57 5.88 -11.28
CA LEU A 332 -20.67 5.48 -10.21
C LEU A 332 -19.59 4.50 -10.70
N THR A 333 -18.34 4.82 -10.40
CA THR A 333 -17.16 3.94 -10.58
C THR A 333 -16.55 3.63 -9.22
N LEU A 334 -16.22 2.35 -8.97
CA LEU A 334 -15.51 1.90 -7.77
C LEU A 334 -14.13 1.37 -8.14
N SER A 335 -13.12 1.87 -7.43
CA SER A 335 -11.70 1.55 -7.68
C SER A 335 -10.91 1.34 -6.40
N GLY A 336 -9.68 0.85 -6.54
CA GLY A 336 -8.68 0.68 -5.48
C GLY A 336 -7.29 1.11 -5.94
N HIS A 337 -6.34 0.17 -5.93
CA HIS A 337 -4.98 0.23 -6.48
C HIS A 337 -3.96 1.06 -5.71
N TYR A 338 -4.34 2.22 -5.19
CA TYR A 338 -3.37 3.16 -4.60
C TYR A 338 -3.22 3.05 -3.08
N HIS A 339 -4.04 2.24 -2.40
CA HIS A 339 -4.02 2.03 -0.94
C HIS A 339 -4.08 3.33 -0.12
N GLY A 340 -4.60 4.43 -0.68
CA GLY A 340 -4.44 5.76 -0.09
C GLY A 340 -2.97 6.17 0.04
N GLY A 341 -2.08 5.53 -0.75
CA GLY A 341 -0.63 5.68 -0.69
C GLY A 341 0.03 4.90 0.43
N GLN A 342 -0.71 4.11 1.21
CA GLN A 342 -0.25 3.21 2.29
C GLN A 342 0.48 3.93 3.44
N ILE A 343 1.38 4.87 3.11
CA ILE A 343 2.12 5.71 4.06
C ILE A 343 1.90 7.17 3.68
N LYS A 344 1.19 7.90 4.56
CA LYS A 344 0.93 9.33 4.41
C LYS A 344 1.63 10.13 5.49
N ILE A 345 2.29 11.21 5.09
CA ILE A 345 2.94 12.17 5.99
C ILE A 345 2.00 13.37 6.14
N GLY A 346 1.68 13.73 7.37
CA GLY A 346 0.78 14.84 7.69
C GLY A 346 -0.26 14.46 8.74
N PRO A 347 -1.19 15.37 9.05
CA PRO A 347 -2.26 15.10 10.01
C PRO A 347 -3.21 14.01 9.47
N PRO A 348 -3.92 13.30 10.38
CA PRO A 348 -4.94 12.34 9.99
C PRO A 348 -5.98 12.98 9.03
N GLY A 349 -6.30 12.26 7.95
CA GLY A 349 -7.25 12.72 6.93
C GLY A 349 -6.72 13.71 5.88
N ALA A 350 -5.54 14.34 6.10
CA ALA A 350 -4.96 15.34 5.18
C ALA A 350 -3.49 15.07 4.82
N GLY A 351 -3.01 13.86 5.06
CA GLY A 351 -1.63 13.48 4.76
C GLY A 351 -1.37 13.31 3.26
N ILE A 352 -0.15 13.59 2.85
CA ILE A 352 0.36 13.41 1.49
C ILE A 352 1.18 12.13 1.41
N SER A 353 1.03 11.38 0.33
CA SER A 353 1.76 10.16 0.02
C SER A 353 2.38 10.21 -1.37
N LEU A 354 3.22 9.22 -1.70
CA LEU A 354 3.76 9.06 -3.05
C LEU A 354 2.66 8.82 -4.11
N ALA A 355 1.48 8.32 -3.73
CA ALA A 355 0.37 8.15 -4.65
C ALA A 355 -0.10 9.49 -5.26
N HIS A 356 -0.06 10.59 -4.49
CA HIS A 356 -0.42 11.92 -4.97
C HIS A 356 0.49 12.45 -6.10
N LEU A 357 1.69 11.88 -6.25
CA LEU A 357 2.60 12.19 -7.36
C LEU A 357 2.33 11.33 -8.61
N ARG A 358 1.49 10.30 -8.49
CA ARG A 358 1.25 9.29 -9.53
C ARG A 358 -0.13 9.38 -10.16
N THR A 359 -1.10 9.85 -9.40
CA THR A 359 -2.50 9.91 -9.80
C THR A 359 -3.20 11.11 -9.17
N PRO A 360 -4.15 11.74 -9.87
CA PRO A 360 -5.06 12.72 -9.25
C PRO A 360 -6.09 12.05 -8.31
N TYR A 361 -6.17 10.70 -8.29
CA TYR A 361 -7.19 9.93 -7.58
C TYR A 361 -6.58 8.96 -6.54
N PRO A 362 -5.80 9.43 -5.55
CA PRO A 362 -5.12 8.53 -4.62
C PRO A 362 -6.05 7.82 -3.63
N GLU A 363 -7.16 8.41 -3.23
CA GLU A 363 -8.21 7.84 -2.35
C GLU A 363 -9.42 8.75 -2.25
N GLY A 364 -10.59 8.20 -1.89
CA GLY A 364 -11.77 8.98 -1.56
C GLY A 364 -12.71 9.24 -2.74
N LEU A 365 -13.59 10.21 -2.60
CA LEU A 365 -14.66 10.52 -3.54
C LEU A 365 -14.27 11.65 -4.50
N TYR A 366 -14.48 11.42 -5.80
CA TYR A 366 -14.27 12.39 -6.88
C TYR A 366 -15.53 12.54 -7.72
N ARG A 367 -15.64 13.67 -8.44
CA ARG A 367 -16.80 13.98 -9.27
C ARG A 367 -16.39 14.64 -10.59
N ILE A 368 -17.00 14.19 -11.69
CA ILE A 368 -16.98 14.84 -13.00
C ILE A 368 -18.43 14.91 -13.49
N GLY A 369 -19.01 16.11 -13.56
CA GLY A 369 -20.43 16.24 -13.85
C GLY A 369 -21.30 15.52 -12.82
N ASP A 370 -22.16 14.62 -13.27
CA ASP A 370 -22.99 13.78 -12.40
C ASP A 370 -22.36 12.43 -12.08
N SER A 371 -21.25 12.09 -12.73
CA SER A 371 -20.47 10.87 -12.48
C SER A 371 -19.64 11.00 -11.21
N ARG A 372 -19.52 9.91 -10.48
CA ARG A 372 -18.71 9.80 -9.26
C ARG A 372 -17.74 8.64 -9.35
N LEU A 373 -16.57 8.85 -8.78
CA LEU A 373 -15.58 7.81 -8.55
C LEU A 373 -15.32 7.72 -7.05
N TYR A 374 -15.34 6.52 -6.51
CA TYR A 374 -14.81 6.27 -5.18
C TYR A 374 -13.58 5.37 -5.28
N VAL A 375 -12.48 5.81 -4.67
CA VAL A 375 -11.22 5.07 -4.60
C VAL A 375 -10.99 4.63 -3.17
N SER A 376 -11.15 3.33 -2.93
CA SER A 376 -10.94 2.73 -1.60
C SER A 376 -9.46 2.56 -1.32
N ARG A 377 -9.10 2.62 -0.03
CA ARG A 377 -7.74 2.33 0.43
C ARG A 377 -7.43 0.83 0.48
N GLY A 378 -8.43 -0.02 0.28
CA GLY A 378 -8.27 -1.46 0.36
C GLY A 378 -7.89 -1.97 1.75
N ILE A 379 -7.88 -3.30 1.91
CA ILE A 379 -7.66 -3.94 3.21
C ILE A 379 -6.24 -4.48 3.40
N GLY A 380 -5.54 -4.84 2.32
CA GLY A 380 -4.20 -5.42 2.36
C GLY A 380 -3.07 -4.41 2.36
N THR A 381 -1.88 -4.87 2.08
CA THR A 381 -0.66 -4.06 1.95
C THR A 381 0.20 -4.58 0.82
N THR A 382 0.88 -3.67 0.12
CA THR A 382 1.80 -4.02 -0.98
C THR A 382 3.24 -3.90 -0.51
N PHE A 383 4.10 -4.88 -0.82
CA PHE A 383 5.53 -5.00 -0.53
C PHE A 383 5.92 -5.04 0.96
N THR A 384 5.29 -4.27 1.83
CA THR A 384 5.61 -4.18 3.26
C THR A 384 4.33 -4.06 4.07
N PRO A 385 4.22 -4.74 5.24
CA PRO A 385 3.02 -4.73 6.07
C PRO A 385 2.88 -3.45 6.88
N VAL A 386 3.16 -2.28 6.28
CA VAL A 386 3.17 -1.00 7.00
C VAL A 386 2.12 -0.07 6.43
N ARG A 387 1.21 0.40 7.27
CA ARG A 387 0.28 1.49 6.96
C ARG A 387 0.42 2.61 7.98
N LEU A 388 0.56 3.85 7.52
CA LEU A 388 0.57 5.05 8.36
C LEU A 388 -0.40 6.08 7.80
N ASN A 389 -1.34 6.56 8.60
CA ASN A 389 -2.41 7.51 8.22
C ASN A 389 -3.27 7.06 7.01
N ALA A 390 -3.19 5.79 6.63
CA ALA A 390 -3.96 5.16 5.57
C ALA A 390 -4.49 3.80 6.08
N PRO A 391 -5.42 3.79 7.06
CA PRO A 391 -5.92 2.55 7.65
C PRO A 391 -6.57 1.66 6.60
N PRO A 392 -6.55 0.32 6.79
CA PRO A 392 -7.33 -0.60 5.98
C PRO A 392 -8.80 -0.18 5.97
N GLU A 393 -9.47 -0.38 4.84
CA GLU A 393 -10.83 0.12 4.62
C GLU A 393 -11.76 -0.94 4.06
N VAL A 394 -12.93 -1.12 4.70
CA VAL A 394 -14.11 -1.77 4.14
C VAL A 394 -15.06 -0.65 3.72
N THR A 395 -15.34 -0.54 2.44
CA THR A 395 -16.19 0.54 1.92
C THR A 395 -17.64 0.11 1.89
N VAL A 396 -18.54 0.89 2.47
CA VAL A 396 -20.00 0.73 2.40
C VAL A 396 -20.59 1.91 1.67
N ILE A 397 -21.34 1.67 0.63
CA ILE A 397 -22.00 2.71 -0.14
C ILE A 397 -23.51 2.48 -0.09
N GLN A 398 -24.20 3.38 0.57
CA GLN A 398 -25.65 3.43 0.52
C GLN A 398 -26.07 4.18 -0.75
N LEU A 399 -26.49 3.45 -1.76
CA LEU A 399 -27.03 4.02 -2.99
C LEU A 399 -28.47 4.46 -2.77
N THR A 400 -28.85 5.62 -3.35
CA THR A 400 -30.18 6.23 -3.22
C THR A 400 -30.75 6.66 -4.57
#